data_bc018083a8659d95b9361c5b1c815465
#
_entry.id   bc018083a8659d95b9361c5b1c815465
#
_cell.length_a   1.000
_cell.length_b   1.000
_cell.length_c   1.000
_cell.angle_alpha   90.00
_cell.angle_beta   90.00
_cell.angle_gamma   90.00
#
_symmetry.space_group_name_H-M   'P 1'
#
loop_
_entity.id
_entity.type
_entity.pdbx_description
1 polymer ?
#
loop_
_entity_poly.entity_id
_entity_poly.type
_entity_poly.pdbx_seq_one_letter_code
_entity_poly.pdbx_strand_id
1 'polypeptide(L)'
;MTMKVGIDSYCFHRYFGEVYPHQTPPAADEKMTMDDFLDFAKKLDVDGVSLESCFFPSFEKTWFLDLKAKLDDYGVDRVYAWGHPDGLEAGKNREAFDDMVSQIPNAKLIGADVMRVVASSLMFRFEPHGPQLDILVDWFKEAVKVAEDYDVILAVENHIDYTSDECKELLDRVDSPYLGLNLDTGNFLRLLDDPVDGAAKLADRVYATHIKDLKPVKGVNAKEWYFFSSTPVGDGLVDNQKLAQILYDADYKGFLAVETDSLHPDYENQEHAAVEKSVKRLKEIAANVVEKQRGGGGFG
;
A
#
# COMPACT_ATOMS: atom_id res chain seq x y z
N MET A 1 -17.69 12.94 -7.39
CA MET A 1 -17.48 11.52 -7.72
C MET A 1 -17.23 10.78 -6.43
N THR A 2 -17.72 9.56 -6.27
CA THR A 2 -17.42 8.71 -5.10
C THR A 2 -16.00 8.18 -5.26
N MET A 3 -15.21 8.13 -4.18
CA MET A 3 -13.90 7.49 -4.21
C MET A 3 -14.05 5.99 -4.46
N LYS A 4 -13.11 5.42 -5.19
CA LYS A 4 -13.05 3.99 -5.47
C LYS A 4 -12.51 3.23 -4.25
N VAL A 5 -12.92 1.97 -4.08
CA VAL A 5 -12.48 1.08 -3.00
C VAL A 5 -11.88 -0.19 -3.58
N GLY A 6 -10.78 -0.63 -3.03
CA GLY A 6 -10.07 -1.84 -3.45
C GLY A 6 -9.59 -2.68 -2.28
N ILE A 7 -8.89 -3.76 -2.59
CA ILE A 7 -8.20 -4.61 -1.63
C ILE A 7 -6.77 -4.93 -2.10
N ASP A 8 -5.87 -5.11 -1.15
CA ASP A 8 -4.53 -5.61 -1.41
C ASP A 8 -4.45 -7.12 -1.16
N SER A 9 -3.70 -7.83 -2.01
CA SER A 9 -3.49 -9.27 -1.87
C SER A 9 -2.71 -9.62 -0.59
N TYR A 10 -1.98 -8.67 -0.01
CA TYR A 10 -1.27 -8.86 1.25
C TYR A 10 -2.21 -9.15 2.43
N CYS A 11 -3.49 -8.76 2.35
CA CYS A 11 -4.51 -9.17 3.32
C CYS A 11 -4.53 -10.68 3.57
N PHE A 12 -4.08 -11.45 2.60
CA PHE A 12 -4.10 -12.91 2.61
C PHE A 12 -2.70 -13.53 2.58
N HIS A 13 -1.65 -12.78 2.96
CA HIS A 13 -0.26 -13.22 2.90
C HIS A 13 -0.04 -14.60 3.53
N ARG A 14 -0.73 -14.92 4.66
CA ARG A 14 -0.66 -16.24 5.30
C ARG A 14 -1.17 -17.38 4.39
N TYR A 15 -2.24 -17.11 3.64
CA TYR A 15 -2.83 -18.08 2.70
C TYR A 15 -1.98 -18.25 1.44
N PHE A 16 -1.18 -17.24 1.07
CA PHE A 16 -0.16 -17.35 0.04
C PHE A 16 1.14 -18.01 0.53
N GLY A 17 1.26 -18.24 1.84
CA GLY A 17 2.38 -18.97 2.44
C GLY A 17 3.40 -18.11 3.17
N GLU A 18 3.20 -16.80 3.27
CA GLU A 18 4.01 -15.92 4.08
C GLU A 18 3.42 -15.83 5.51
N VAL A 19 4.08 -16.49 6.44
CA VAL A 19 3.61 -16.61 7.84
C VAL A 19 4.67 -16.08 8.80
N TYR A 20 4.34 -15.05 9.56
CA TYR A 20 5.22 -14.49 10.55
C TYR A 20 5.37 -15.40 11.79
N PRO A 21 6.51 -15.34 12.53
CA PRO A 21 6.77 -16.22 13.67
C PRO A 21 5.72 -16.20 14.79
N HIS A 22 4.97 -15.10 14.91
CA HIS A 22 3.90 -14.93 15.91
C HIS A 22 2.51 -15.34 15.40
N GLN A 23 2.40 -15.76 14.14
CA GLN A 23 1.15 -16.15 13.50
C GLN A 23 1.02 -17.68 13.41
N THR A 24 -0.22 -18.15 13.35
CA THR A 24 -0.53 -19.57 13.08
C THR A 24 -0.68 -19.78 11.57
N PRO A 25 -0.01 -20.75 10.96
CA PRO A 25 -0.25 -21.07 9.55
C PRO A 25 -1.71 -21.50 9.32
N PRO A 26 -2.32 -21.14 8.16
CA PRO A 26 -3.62 -21.66 7.78
C PRO A 26 -3.54 -23.17 7.53
N ALA A 27 -4.68 -23.86 7.53
CA ALA A 27 -4.74 -25.28 7.16
C ALA A 27 -4.28 -25.48 5.70
N ALA A 28 -3.78 -26.67 5.39
CA ALA A 28 -3.17 -26.94 4.07
C ALA A 28 -4.17 -26.80 2.91
N ASP A 29 -5.45 -27.02 3.16
CA ASP A 29 -6.57 -26.87 2.22
C ASP A 29 -7.14 -25.45 2.16
N GLU A 30 -6.62 -24.53 2.99
CA GLU A 30 -7.00 -23.11 2.98
C GLU A 30 -6.05 -22.22 2.18
N LYS A 31 -5.08 -22.80 1.46
CA LYS A 31 -4.17 -22.03 0.61
C LYS A 31 -4.94 -21.29 -0.49
N MET A 32 -4.49 -20.07 -0.77
CA MET A 32 -5.07 -19.19 -1.79
C MET A 32 -4.14 -19.09 -2.99
N THR A 33 -4.70 -19.12 -4.17
CA THR A 33 -4.04 -18.73 -5.42
C THR A 33 -4.38 -17.31 -5.80
N MET A 34 -3.66 -16.72 -6.74
CA MET A 34 -4.01 -15.40 -7.27
C MET A 34 -5.41 -15.38 -7.89
N ASP A 35 -5.84 -16.48 -8.50
CA ASP A 35 -7.20 -16.61 -9.04
C ASP A 35 -8.27 -16.59 -7.96
N ASP A 36 -8.05 -17.30 -6.83
CA ASP A 36 -8.96 -17.29 -5.68
C ASP A 36 -9.08 -15.88 -5.09
N PHE A 37 -7.96 -15.14 -5.00
CA PHE A 37 -7.96 -13.75 -4.54
C PHE A 37 -8.80 -12.85 -5.47
N LEU A 38 -8.61 -12.96 -6.77
CA LEU A 38 -9.36 -12.15 -7.75
C LEU A 38 -10.85 -12.48 -7.74
N ASP A 39 -11.22 -13.76 -7.58
CA ASP A 39 -12.62 -14.19 -7.44
C ASP A 39 -13.24 -13.65 -6.15
N PHE A 40 -12.46 -13.59 -5.06
CA PHE A 40 -12.90 -12.96 -3.82
C PHE A 40 -13.08 -11.44 -3.98
N ALA A 41 -12.15 -10.76 -4.64
CA ALA A 41 -12.26 -9.34 -4.95
C ALA A 41 -13.52 -9.04 -5.79
N LYS A 42 -13.79 -9.86 -6.81
CA LYS A 42 -15.01 -9.77 -7.63
C LYS A 42 -16.27 -9.97 -6.80
N LYS A 43 -16.29 -10.96 -5.88
CA LYS A 43 -17.41 -11.19 -4.96
C LYS A 43 -17.68 -9.97 -4.07
N LEU A 44 -16.65 -9.24 -3.65
CA LEU A 44 -16.76 -8.04 -2.83
C LEU A 44 -17.20 -6.81 -3.63
N ASP A 45 -17.25 -6.91 -4.96
CA ASP A 45 -17.60 -5.80 -5.85
C ASP A 45 -16.73 -4.57 -5.55
N VAL A 46 -15.40 -4.77 -5.55
CA VAL A 46 -14.42 -3.69 -5.37
C VAL A 46 -14.02 -3.09 -6.72
N ASP A 47 -13.58 -1.83 -6.69
CA ASP A 47 -13.20 -1.07 -7.89
C ASP A 47 -11.75 -1.31 -8.31
N GLY A 48 -10.90 -1.86 -7.41
CA GLY A 48 -9.49 -2.05 -7.70
C GLY A 48 -8.82 -3.12 -6.83
N VAL A 49 -7.66 -3.58 -7.30
CA VAL A 49 -6.81 -4.55 -6.58
C VAL A 49 -5.35 -4.11 -6.62
N SER A 50 -4.65 -4.29 -5.51
CA SER A 50 -3.21 -4.19 -5.42
C SER A 50 -2.63 -5.61 -5.31
N LEU A 51 -1.65 -5.93 -6.16
CA LEU A 51 -1.19 -7.29 -6.38
C LEU A 51 0.29 -7.42 -6.04
N GLU A 52 0.59 -8.12 -4.94
CA GLU A 52 1.95 -8.39 -4.48
C GLU A 52 2.65 -9.38 -5.41
N SER A 53 3.75 -8.95 -6.00
CA SER A 53 4.49 -9.75 -6.97
C SER A 53 5.13 -11.01 -6.37
N CYS A 54 5.41 -11.02 -5.07
CA CYS A 54 5.91 -12.21 -4.37
C CYS A 54 4.88 -13.36 -4.30
N PHE A 55 3.59 -13.09 -4.56
CA PHE A 55 2.54 -14.09 -4.63
C PHE A 55 2.23 -14.56 -6.05
N PHE A 56 2.93 -14.04 -7.05
CA PHE A 56 2.73 -14.46 -8.43
C PHE A 56 3.31 -15.86 -8.67
N PRO A 57 2.55 -16.74 -9.31
CA PRO A 57 3.03 -18.10 -9.61
C PRO A 57 4.04 -18.13 -10.75
N SER A 58 4.14 -17.06 -11.56
CA SER A 58 5.01 -16.99 -12.73
C SER A 58 5.36 -15.55 -13.08
N PHE A 59 6.55 -15.36 -13.66
CA PHE A 59 7.00 -14.09 -14.26
C PHE A 59 7.07 -14.19 -15.79
N GLU A 60 6.46 -15.21 -16.39
CA GLU A 60 6.37 -15.35 -17.83
C GLU A 60 5.39 -14.33 -18.43
N LYS A 61 5.76 -13.74 -19.58
CA LYS A 61 4.95 -12.73 -20.26
C LYS A 61 3.52 -13.21 -20.54
N THR A 62 3.34 -14.47 -20.89
CA THR A 62 2.03 -15.06 -21.16
C THR A 62 1.14 -15.00 -19.93
N TRP A 63 1.67 -15.31 -18.76
CA TRP A 63 0.92 -15.24 -17.51
C TRP A 63 0.45 -13.80 -17.20
N PHE A 64 1.32 -12.81 -17.41
CA PHE A 64 0.93 -11.40 -17.21
C PHE A 64 -0.17 -10.94 -18.18
N LEU A 65 -0.15 -11.42 -19.41
CA LEU A 65 -1.20 -11.10 -20.39
C LEU A 65 -2.54 -11.78 -20.04
N ASP A 66 -2.52 -13.01 -19.53
CA ASP A 66 -3.70 -13.71 -19.05
C ASP A 66 -4.27 -13.03 -17.80
N LEU A 67 -3.39 -12.63 -16.85
CA LEU A 67 -3.78 -11.83 -15.68
C LEU A 67 -4.43 -10.52 -16.10
N LYS A 68 -3.82 -9.79 -17.04
CA LYS A 68 -4.40 -8.55 -17.58
C LYS A 68 -5.79 -8.78 -18.14
N ALA A 69 -5.95 -9.81 -18.97
CA ALA A 69 -7.25 -10.12 -19.57
C ALA A 69 -8.34 -10.42 -18.51
N LYS A 70 -7.97 -11.13 -17.43
CA LYS A 70 -8.87 -11.40 -16.30
C LYS A 70 -9.24 -10.12 -15.54
N LEU A 71 -8.26 -9.25 -15.27
CA LEU A 71 -8.50 -7.97 -14.59
C LEU A 71 -9.40 -7.03 -15.44
N ASP A 72 -9.18 -7.02 -16.76
CA ASP A 72 -10.00 -6.25 -17.71
C ASP A 72 -11.44 -6.80 -17.79
N ASP A 73 -11.62 -8.12 -17.79
CA ASP A 73 -12.95 -8.76 -17.75
C ASP A 73 -13.70 -8.44 -16.44
N TYR A 74 -12.96 -8.37 -15.32
CA TYR A 74 -13.54 -7.98 -14.04
C TYR A 74 -13.80 -6.49 -13.92
N GLY A 75 -13.21 -5.68 -14.80
CA GLY A 75 -13.38 -4.22 -14.84
C GLY A 75 -12.77 -3.51 -13.64
N VAL A 76 -11.70 -4.06 -13.06
CA VAL A 76 -11.04 -3.52 -11.87
C VAL A 76 -9.76 -2.76 -12.22
N ASP A 77 -9.54 -1.64 -11.54
CA ASP A 77 -8.26 -0.94 -11.52
C ASP A 77 -7.19 -1.81 -10.83
N ARG A 78 -5.91 -1.56 -11.09
CA ARG A 78 -4.82 -2.37 -10.54
C ARG A 78 -3.60 -1.55 -10.19
N VAL A 79 -2.96 -1.93 -9.09
CA VAL A 79 -1.61 -1.52 -8.70
C VAL A 79 -0.74 -2.78 -8.72
N TYR A 80 0.44 -2.67 -9.33
CA TYR A 80 1.48 -3.70 -9.21
C TYR A 80 2.26 -3.42 -7.93
N ALA A 81 2.30 -4.33 -6.97
CA ALA A 81 3.08 -4.16 -5.76
C ALA A 81 4.35 -5.02 -5.83
N TRP A 82 5.51 -4.38 -5.83
CA TRP A 82 6.78 -5.08 -5.76
C TRP A 82 6.98 -5.61 -4.34
N GLY A 83 6.83 -6.93 -4.18
CA GLY A 83 6.95 -7.62 -2.90
C GLY A 83 8.40 -8.04 -2.63
N HIS A 84 9.02 -7.42 -1.63
CA HIS A 84 10.31 -7.81 -1.11
C HIS A 84 10.32 -7.61 0.42
N PRO A 85 10.80 -8.59 1.21
CA PRO A 85 10.66 -8.59 2.68
C PRO A 85 11.15 -7.31 3.37
N ASP A 86 12.29 -6.78 2.93
CA ASP A 86 12.94 -5.61 3.53
C ASP A 86 13.12 -4.44 2.54
N GLY A 87 12.39 -4.49 1.41
CA GLY A 87 12.49 -3.48 0.36
C GLY A 87 13.91 -3.36 -0.19
N LEU A 88 14.36 -2.12 -0.40
CA LEU A 88 15.73 -1.81 -0.85
C LEU A 88 16.75 -1.83 0.31
N GLU A 89 16.34 -2.27 1.51
CA GLU A 89 17.17 -2.32 2.72
C GLU A 89 17.88 -0.97 3.00
N ALA A 90 17.13 0.11 2.90
CA ALA A 90 17.66 1.48 3.08
C ALA A 90 18.87 1.80 2.15
N GLY A 91 18.86 1.28 0.94
CA GLY A 91 19.94 1.48 -0.04
C GLY A 91 21.13 0.54 0.12
N LYS A 92 20.98 -0.58 0.82
CA LYS A 92 22.06 -1.56 1.05
C LYS A 92 21.99 -2.76 0.11
N ASN A 93 20.82 -3.03 -0.50
CA ASN A 93 20.59 -4.19 -1.35
C ASN A 93 20.43 -3.79 -2.81
N ARG A 94 21.56 -3.76 -3.54
CA ARG A 94 21.55 -3.43 -4.97
C ARG A 94 20.86 -4.50 -5.81
N GLU A 95 20.91 -5.76 -5.41
CA GLU A 95 20.23 -6.86 -6.12
C GLU A 95 18.71 -6.68 -6.05
N ALA A 96 18.17 -6.29 -4.88
CA ALA A 96 16.76 -5.97 -4.72
C ALA A 96 16.37 -4.74 -5.57
N PHE A 97 17.24 -3.73 -5.68
CA PHE A 97 17.01 -2.60 -6.56
C PHE A 97 16.95 -3.02 -8.05
N ASP A 98 17.90 -3.81 -8.49
CA ASP A 98 17.95 -4.28 -9.89
C ASP A 98 16.72 -5.18 -10.20
N ASP A 99 16.30 -6.01 -9.25
CA ASP A 99 15.06 -6.78 -9.35
C ASP A 99 13.83 -5.85 -9.45
N MET A 100 13.70 -4.88 -8.55
CA MET A 100 12.61 -3.88 -8.59
C MET A 100 12.52 -3.19 -9.95
N VAL A 101 13.63 -2.69 -10.46
CA VAL A 101 13.69 -2.00 -11.76
C VAL A 101 13.31 -2.96 -12.89
N SER A 102 13.75 -4.22 -12.83
CA SER A 102 13.41 -5.24 -13.84
C SER A 102 11.91 -5.57 -13.91
N GLN A 103 11.16 -5.31 -12.83
CA GLN A 103 9.73 -5.57 -12.75
C GLN A 103 8.85 -4.41 -13.25
N ILE A 104 9.40 -3.21 -13.48
CA ILE A 104 8.64 -2.07 -14.03
C ILE A 104 7.90 -2.43 -15.34
N PRO A 105 8.54 -3.11 -16.33
CA PRO A 105 7.83 -3.56 -17.53
C PRO A 105 6.66 -4.49 -17.24
N ASN A 106 6.73 -5.32 -16.19
CA ASN A 106 5.67 -6.25 -15.81
C ASN A 106 4.45 -5.52 -15.28
N ALA A 107 4.64 -4.41 -14.54
CA ALA A 107 3.54 -3.53 -14.15
C ALA A 107 2.75 -3.05 -15.39
N LYS A 108 3.45 -2.59 -16.41
CA LYS A 108 2.80 -2.18 -17.67
C LYS A 108 2.12 -3.34 -18.39
N LEU A 109 2.69 -4.56 -18.36
CA LEU A 109 2.09 -5.74 -18.99
C LEU A 109 0.71 -6.09 -18.39
N ILE A 110 0.51 -5.95 -17.09
CA ILE A 110 -0.81 -6.15 -16.47
C ILE A 110 -1.74 -4.93 -16.61
N GLY A 111 -1.26 -3.84 -17.22
CA GLY A 111 -2.00 -2.60 -17.38
C GLY A 111 -2.06 -1.75 -16.11
N ALA A 112 -1.09 -1.90 -15.20
CA ALA A 112 -0.94 -1.02 -14.05
C ALA A 112 -0.16 0.25 -14.47
N ASP A 113 -0.68 1.41 -14.11
CA ASP A 113 0.01 2.70 -14.28
C ASP A 113 0.80 3.10 -13.03
N VAL A 114 0.62 2.35 -11.94
CA VAL A 114 1.32 2.56 -10.67
C VAL A 114 1.96 1.25 -10.21
N MET A 115 3.22 1.35 -9.79
CA MET A 115 3.96 0.26 -9.14
C MET A 115 4.34 0.68 -7.73
N ARG A 116 3.77 0.03 -6.72
CA ARG A 116 4.17 0.22 -5.33
C ARG A 116 5.54 -0.40 -5.11
N VAL A 117 6.41 0.31 -4.40
CA VAL A 117 7.77 -0.11 -4.05
C VAL A 117 8.08 0.23 -2.59
N VAL A 118 9.04 -0.47 -1.99
CA VAL A 118 9.42 -0.31 -0.57
C VAL A 118 10.89 0.11 -0.48
N ALA A 119 11.15 1.27 0.12
CA ALA A 119 12.50 1.80 0.26
C ALA A 119 13.32 1.12 1.36
N SER A 120 12.65 0.73 2.46
CA SER A 120 13.30 0.18 3.64
C SER A 120 12.30 -0.62 4.49
N SER A 121 12.75 -1.15 5.61
CA SER A 121 11.92 -1.83 6.59
C SER A 121 12.26 -1.39 8.02
N LEU A 122 11.43 -1.86 8.95
CA LEU A 122 11.64 -1.65 10.38
C LEU A 122 13.04 -2.04 10.89
N MET A 123 13.72 -2.93 10.17
CA MET A 123 15.07 -3.42 10.56
C MET A 123 16.11 -2.30 10.56
N PHE A 124 15.93 -1.30 9.70
CA PHE A 124 16.87 -0.21 9.48
C PHE A 124 16.45 1.12 10.15
N ARG A 125 15.26 1.17 10.76
CA ARG A 125 14.67 2.42 11.29
C ARG A 125 15.42 3.08 12.45
N PHE A 126 16.34 2.39 13.08
CA PHE A 126 17.17 2.94 14.17
C PHE A 126 18.58 3.32 13.73
N GLU A 127 18.92 3.10 12.48
CA GLU A 127 20.15 3.58 11.90
C GLU A 127 20.03 5.06 11.48
N PRO A 128 21.13 5.79 11.27
CA PRO A 128 21.05 7.17 10.79
C PRO A 128 20.35 7.28 9.44
N HIS A 129 19.22 7.99 9.36
CA HIS A 129 18.39 8.08 8.14
C HIS A 129 19.02 8.98 7.06
N GLY A 130 19.75 10.04 7.41
CA GLY A 130 20.38 10.92 6.41
C GLY A 130 21.20 10.16 5.35
N PRO A 131 22.18 9.32 5.73
CA PRO A 131 22.92 8.51 4.77
C PRO A 131 22.07 7.52 3.98
N GLN A 132 21.00 6.97 4.57
CA GLN A 132 20.06 6.09 3.87
C GLN A 132 19.31 6.86 2.77
N LEU A 133 18.77 8.03 3.11
CA LEU A 133 18.07 8.90 2.15
C LEU A 133 18.98 9.36 1.01
N ASP A 134 20.26 9.66 1.31
CA ASP A 134 21.22 10.03 0.26
C ASP A 134 21.35 8.95 -0.80
N ILE A 135 21.51 7.69 -0.40
CA ILE A 135 21.62 6.55 -1.32
C ILE A 135 20.29 6.31 -2.05
N LEU A 136 19.17 6.32 -1.32
CA LEU A 136 17.84 6.07 -1.89
C LEU A 136 17.46 7.13 -2.92
N VAL A 137 17.79 8.40 -2.68
CA VAL A 137 17.58 9.49 -3.66
C VAL A 137 18.31 9.19 -4.97
N ASP A 138 19.57 8.76 -4.91
CA ASP A 138 20.34 8.44 -6.12
C ASP A 138 19.76 7.21 -6.84
N TRP A 139 19.34 6.19 -6.10
CA TRP A 139 18.73 5.00 -6.67
C TRP A 139 17.36 5.30 -7.30
N PHE A 140 16.52 6.08 -6.63
CA PHE A 140 15.23 6.45 -7.24
C PHE A 140 15.40 7.37 -8.45
N LYS A 141 16.41 8.25 -8.48
CA LYS A 141 16.75 9.01 -9.69
C LYS A 141 17.20 8.14 -10.88
N GLU A 142 17.76 6.96 -10.59
CA GLU A 142 18.05 5.95 -11.61
C GLU A 142 16.76 5.23 -12.05
N ALA A 143 15.96 4.76 -11.09
CA ALA A 143 14.75 3.97 -11.35
C ALA A 143 13.66 4.76 -12.11
N VAL A 144 13.47 6.05 -11.81
CA VAL A 144 12.43 6.87 -12.49
C VAL A 144 12.67 7.05 -13.96
N LYS A 145 13.91 6.91 -14.46
CA LYS A 145 14.20 6.95 -15.90
C LYS A 145 13.59 5.74 -16.63
N VAL A 146 13.67 4.56 -15.98
CA VAL A 146 13.03 3.36 -16.53
C VAL A 146 11.52 3.46 -16.38
N ALA A 147 11.04 3.98 -15.25
CA ALA A 147 9.61 4.20 -15.02
C ALA A 147 8.99 5.14 -16.07
N GLU A 148 9.70 6.21 -16.44
CA GLU A 148 9.32 7.13 -17.53
C GLU A 148 9.23 6.43 -18.87
N ASP A 149 10.21 5.59 -19.24
CA ASP A 149 10.22 4.84 -20.51
C ASP A 149 9.00 3.91 -20.65
N TYR A 150 8.46 3.40 -19.55
CA TYR A 150 7.28 2.53 -19.50
C TYR A 150 5.99 3.25 -19.14
N ASP A 151 6.02 4.55 -18.83
CA ASP A 151 4.88 5.32 -18.35
C ASP A 151 4.21 4.63 -17.14
N VAL A 152 5.03 4.35 -16.11
CA VAL A 152 4.63 3.75 -14.83
C VAL A 152 5.13 4.63 -13.69
N ILE A 153 4.27 5.01 -12.77
CA ILE A 153 4.64 5.78 -11.59
C ILE A 153 5.10 4.83 -10.49
N LEU A 154 6.30 5.05 -9.95
CA LEU A 154 6.75 4.36 -8.74
C LEU A 154 6.14 5.05 -7.51
N ALA A 155 5.37 4.32 -6.73
CA ALA A 155 4.76 4.79 -5.50
C ALA A 155 5.49 4.17 -4.31
N VAL A 156 6.40 4.94 -3.67
CA VAL A 156 7.12 4.49 -2.47
C VAL A 156 6.15 4.42 -1.31
N GLU A 157 6.05 3.27 -0.66
CA GLU A 157 5.24 3.14 0.54
C GLU A 157 5.97 3.77 1.73
N ASN A 158 5.25 4.53 2.56
CA ASN A 158 5.67 4.79 3.93
C ASN A 158 5.52 3.49 4.72
N HIS A 159 6.54 2.67 4.66
CA HIS A 159 6.64 1.42 5.41
C HIS A 159 7.05 1.74 6.86
N ILE A 160 7.33 0.82 7.74
CA ILE A 160 7.70 1.13 9.13
C ILE A 160 9.18 1.59 9.18
N ASP A 161 9.53 2.60 8.41
CA ASP A 161 10.89 3.05 8.12
C ASP A 161 11.08 4.56 8.30
N TYR A 162 10.36 5.39 7.54
CA TYR A 162 10.53 6.83 7.49
C TYR A 162 9.28 7.57 7.96
N THR A 163 9.50 8.70 8.64
CA THR A 163 8.44 9.64 9.03
C THR A 163 7.89 10.38 7.81
N SER A 164 6.76 11.06 7.98
CA SER A 164 6.15 11.86 6.91
C SER A 164 7.06 12.98 6.40
N ASP A 165 7.92 13.55 7.26
CA ASP A 165 8.91 14.55 6.86
C ASP A 165 10.01 13.93 6.00
N GLU A 166 10.49 12.75 6.35
CA GLU A 166 11.52 12.03 5.61
C GLU A 166 10.99 11.48 4.29
N CYS A 167 9.75 11.01 4.25
CA CYS A 167 9.08 10.66 3.00
C CYS A 167 8.98 11.88 2.07
N LYS A 168 8.60 13.05 2.62
CA LYS A 168 8.57 14.28 1.86
C LYS A 168 9.94 14.68 1.34
N GLU A 169 10.98 14.60 2.19
CA GLU A 169 12.36 14.88 1.79
C GLU A 169 12.81 13.99 0.64
N LEU A 170 12.54 12.66 0.70
CA LEU A 170 12.88 11.73 -0.37
C LEU A 170 12.23 12.14 -1.69
N LEU A 171 10.91 12.39 -1.68
CA LEU A 171 10.16 12.77 -2.88
C LEU A 171 10.64 14.11 -3.45
N ASP A 172 10.89 15.12 -2.61
CA ASP A 172 11.34 16.44 -3.03
C ASP A 172 12.76 16.40 -3.62
N ARG A 173 13.65 15.56 -3.06
CA ARG A 173 15.04 15.44 -3.54
C ARG A 173 15.17 14.65 -4.84
N VAL A 174 14.26 13.69 -5.09
CA VAL A 174 14.21 12.99 -6.38
C VAL A 174 13.58 13.88 -7.44
N ASP A 175 12.54 14.63 -7.11
CA ASP A 175 11.86 15.64 -7.93
C ASP A 175 11.47 15.12 -9.33
N SER A 176 10.70 14.03 -9.36
CA SER A 176 10.23 13.40 -10.59
C SER A 176 8.71 13.18 -10.56
N PRO A 177 8.00 13.41 -11.69
CA PRO A 177 6.59 13.06 -11.80
C PRO A 177 6.34 11.53 -11.79
N TYR A 178 7.39 10.73 -11.99
CA TYR A 178 7.32 9.27 -11.96
C TYR A 178 7.67 8.68 -10.58
N LEU A 179 7.79 9.53 -9.53
CA LEU A 179 7.92 9.09 -8.15
C LEU A 179 6.88 9.77 -7.28
N GLY A 180 6.09 8.98 -6.58
CA GLY A 180 5.12 9.44 -5.59
C GLY A 180 5.05 8.53 -4.40
N LEU A 181 3.95 8.62 -3.66
CA LEU A 181 3.72 7.87 -2.42
C LEU A 181 2.62 6.82 -2.61
N ASN A 182 2.84 5.62 -2.11
CA ASN A 182 1.78 4.74 -1.66
C ASN A 182 1.52 5.05 -0.18
N LEU A 183 0.44 5.76 0.10
CA LEU A 183 0.11 6.15 1.47
C LEU A 183 -0.46 4.97 2.24
N ASP A 184 0.32 4.44 3.19
CA ASP A 184 -0.17 3.52 4.20
C ASP A 184 -0.67 4.30 5.41
N THR A 185 -1.95 4.19 5.72
CA THR A 185 -2.60 4.97 6.78
C THR A 185 -2.25 4.51 8.19
N GLY A 186 -1.72 3.30 8.35
CA GLY A 186 -1.35 2.74 9.64
C GLY A 186 0.14 2.87 9.99
N ASN A 187 1.01 2.85 9.00
CA ASN A 187 2.45 2.75 9.25
C ASN A 187 3.05 4.00 9.91
N PHE A 188 2.52 5.20 9.65
CA PHE A 188 2.95 6.39 10.39
C PHE A 188 2.64 6.26 11.89
N LEU A 189 1.48 5.69 12.28
CA LEU A 189 1.16 5.47 13.69
C LEU A 189 2.18 4.54 14.37
N ARG A 190 2.72 3.55 13.65
CA ARG A 190 3.77 2.64 14.17
C ARG A 190 5.09 3.36 14.46
N LEU A 191 5.32 4.50 13.83
CA LEU A 191 6.45 5.39 14.09
C LEU A 191 6.12 6.52 15.09
N LEU A 192 4.90 6.53 15.65
CA LEU A 192 4.36 7.62 16.47
C LEU A 192 4.32 8.96 15.73
N ASP A 193 4.23 8.92 14.41
CA ASP A 193 3.92 10.06 13.54
C ASP A 193 2.40 10.09 13.31
N ASP A 194 1.78 11.27 13.28
CA ASP A 194 0.32 11.38 13.11
C ASP A 194 -0.09 11.08 11.68
N PRO A 195 -0.90 10.02 11.41
CA PRO A 195 -1.30 9.67 10.06
C PRO A 195 -2.05 10.78 9.33
N VAL A 196 -2.84 11.59 10.04
CA VAL A 196 -3.61 12.67 9.45
C VAL A 196 -2.71 13.83 9.05
N ASP A 197 -1.76 14.21 9.90
CA ASP A 197 -0.78 15.24 9.59
C ASP A 197 0.15 14.80 8.45
N GLY A 198 0.57 13.53 8.47
CA GLY A 198 1.37 12.91 7.40
C GLY A 198 0.64 12.92 6.05
N ALA A 199 -0.62 12.49 6.04
CA ALA A 199 -1.45 12.53 4.83
C ALA A 199 -1.67 13.96 4.33
N ALA A 200 -1.97 14.93 5.21
CA ALA A 200 -2.16 16.33 4.82
C ALA A 200 -0.91 16.94 4.17
N LYS A 201 0.28 16.49 4.59
CA LYS A 201 1.58 16.94 4.06
C LYS A 201 1.90 16.38 2.69
N LEU A 202 1.40 15.17 2.36
CA LEU A 202 1.83 14.35 1.23
C LEU A 202 0.73 14.06 0.22
N ALA A 203 -0.52 14.50 0.47
CA ALA A 203 -1.69 14.09 -0.29
C ALA A 203 -1.60 14.36 -1.80
N ASP A 204 -0.93 15.43 -2.22
CA ASP A 204 -0.70 15.80 -3.61
C ASP A 204 0.33 14.92 -4.34
N ARG A 205 1.01 14.05 -3.59
CA ARG A 205 2.02 13.10 -4.10
C ARG A 205 1.55 11.65 -3.99
N VAL A 206 0.30 11.39 -3.56
CA VAL A 206 -0.24 10.03 -3.39
C VAL A 206 -0.77 9.49 -4.71
N TYR A 207 -0.28 8.32 -5.12
CA TYR A 207 -0.70 7.60 -6.32
C TYR A 207 -1.31 6.23 -6.02
N ALA A 208 -1.02 5.65 -4.87
CA ALA A 208 -1.65 4.44 -4.37
C ALA A 208 -1.86 4.53 -2.85
N THR A 209 -2.65 3.64 -2.27
CA THR A 209 -2.92 3.64 -0.83
C THR A 209 -2.96 2.23 -0.27
N HIS A 210 -2.57 2.10 1.00
CA HIS A 210 -2.93 1.00 1.88
C HIS A 210 -3.73 1.55 3.06
N ILE A 211 -5.00 1.18 3.12
CA ILE A 211 -5.91 1.63 4.18
C ILE A 211 -5.91 0.59 5.29
N LYS A 212 -5.17 0.89 6.34
CA LYS A 212 -5.09 0.12 7.58
C LYS A 212 -5.88 0.79 8.70
N ASP A 213 -6.32 -0.02 9.64
CA ASP A 213 -6.74 0.45 10.96
C ASP A 213 -6.09 -0.44 12.03
N LEU A 214 -5.63 0.16 13.10
CA LEU A 214 -4.70 -0.47 14.03
C LEU A 214 -5.15 -0.32 15.47
N LYS A 215 -4.86 -1.35 16.28
CA LYS A 215 -4.97 -1.33 17.75
C LYS A 215 -3.69 -1.81 18.42
N PRO A 216 -3.34 -1.29 19.61
CA PRO A 216 -2.21 -1.81 20.39
C PRO A 216 -2.55 -3.15 20.99
N VAL A 217 -1.64 -4.12 20.89
CA VAL A 217 -1.79 -5.47 21.45
C VAL A 217 -1.25 -5.51 22.87
N LYS A 218 -2.10 -5.89 23.81
CA LYS A 218 -1.72 -6.01 25.23
C LYS A 218 -0.66 -7.11 25.43
N GLY A 219 0.44 -6.74 26.08
CA GLY A 219 1.51 -7.68 26.43
C GLY A 219 2.58 -7.85 25.34
N VAL A 220 2.41 -7.25 24.17
CA VAL A 220 3.44 -7.17 23.13
C VAL A 220 4.40 -6.03 23.48
N ASN A 221 5.70 -6.20 23.20
CA ASN A 221 6.69 -5.13 23.36
C ASN A 221 6.41 -4.03 22.34
N ALA A 222 6.38 -2.76 22.78
CA ALA A 222 6.10 -1.61 21.92
C ALA A 222 7.13 -1.39 20.80
N LYS A 223 8.28 -2.07 20.84
CA LYS A 223 9.29 -2.06 19.76
C LYS A 223 8.99 -3.04 18.65
N GLU A 224 8.11 -4.03 18.88
CA GLU A 224 7.67 -4.95 17.84
C GLU A 224 6.75 -4.23 16.87
N TRP A 225 6.91 -4.48 15.58
CA TRP A 225 6.11 -3.83 14.54
C TRP A 225 4.61 -4.16 14.68
N TYR A 226 4.29 -5.36 15.15
CA TYR A 226 2.93 -5.83 15.39
C TYR A 226 2.37 -5.42 16.77
N PHE A 227 3.06 -4.55 17.52
CA PHE A 227 2.46 -3.91 18.71
C PHE A 227 1.17 -3.18 18.35
N PHE A 228 1.17 -2.46 17.23
CA PHE A 228 -0.04 -1.99 16.57
C PHE A 228 -0.43 -2.99 15.50
N SER A 229 -1.38 -3.88 15.78
CA SER A 229 -1.87 -4.89 14.86
C SER A 229 -3.15 -4.46 14.15
N SER A 230 -3.37 -5.01 12.96
CA SER A 230 -4.47 -4.65 12.08
C SER A 230 -5.83 -5.07 12.65
N THR A 231 -6.80 -4.18 12.53
CA THR A 231 -8.22 -4.43 12.78
C THR A 231 -9.02 -4.14 11.53
N PRO A 232 -10.26 -4.60 11.43
CA PRO A 232 -11.16 -4.09 10.41
C PRO A 232 -11.24 -2.56 10.45
N VAL A 233 -11.31 -1.92 9.28
CA VAL A 233 -11.45 -0.46 9.17
C VAL A 233 -12.65 0.03 9.97
N GLY A 234 -12.42 1.00 10.85
CA GLY A 234 -13.38 1.58 11.78
C GLY A 234 -13.39 0.97 13.18
N ASP A 235 -12.59 -0.07 13.44
CA ASP A 235 -12.47 -0.71 14.75
C ASP A 235 -11.19 -0.31 15.49
N GLY A 236 -10.31 0.45 14.86
CA GLY A 236 -9.01 0.86 15.38
C GLY A 236 -8.92 2.34 15.76
N LEU A 237 -7.70 2.86 15.72
CA LEU A 237 -7.35 4.22 16.14
C LEU A 237 -7.19 5.21 14.99
N VAL A 238 -7.13 4.72 13.73
CA VAL A 238 -6.84 5.56 12.55
C VAL A 238 -8.12 6.25 12.09
N ASP A 239 -8.07 7.58 11.97
CA ASP A 239 -9.21 8.35 11.43
C ASP A 239 -9.26 8.26 9.89
N ASN A 240 -9.62 7.07 9.39
CA ASN A 240 -9.72 6.81 7.96
C ASN A 240 -10.77 7.66 7.24
N GLN A 241 -11.78 8.19 7.95
CA GLN A 241 -12.73 9.14 7.37
C GLN A 241 -12.06 10.46 7.03
N LYS A 242 -11.21 10.98 7.94
CA LYS A 242 -10.48 12.22 7.73
C LYS A 242 -9.39 12.05 6.67
N LEU A 243 -8.70 10.91 6.65
CA LEU A 243 -7.70 10.56 5.65
C LEU A 243 -8.31 10.49 4.24
N ALA A 244 -9.46 9.81 4.09
CA ALA A 244 -10.17 9.77 2.82
C ALA A 244 -10.62 11.17 2.36
N GLN A 245 -11.05 12.05 3.27
CA GLN A 245 -11.41 13.43 2.95
C GLN A 245 -10.19 14.23 2.46
N ILE A 246 -9.01 14.06 3.09
CA ILE A 246 -7.76 14.72 2.66
C ILE A 246 -7.37 14.29 1.25
N LEU A 247 -7.42 12.99 0.96
CA LEU A 247 -7.13 12.45 -0.36
C LEU A 247 -8.13 12.94 -1.42
N TYR A 248 -9.42 12.98 -1.07
CA TYR A 248 -10.46 13.52 -1.95
C TYR A 248 -10.22 15.01 -2.28
N ASP A 249 -9.90 15.82 -1.26
CA ASP A 249 -9.60 17.25 -1.42
C ASP A 249 -8.36 17.51 -2.28
N ALA A 250 -7.40 16.57 -2.27
CA ALA A 250 -6.18 16.58 -3.09
C ALA A 250 -6.38 15.99 -4.50
N ASP A 251 -7.63 15.62 -4.86
CA ASP A 251 -7.97 15.08 -6.18
C ASP A 251 -7.32 13.71 -6.48
N TYR A 252 -7.08 12.88 -5.44
CA TYR A 252 -6.57 11.52 -5.60
C TYR A 252 -7.45 10.70 -6.56
N LYS A 253 -6.83 10.02 -7.53
CA LYS A 253 -7.51 9.31 -8.63
C LYS A 253 -7.53 7.80 -8.49
N GLY A 254 -6.70 7.25 -7.62
CA GLY A 254 -6.64 5.81 -7.37
C GLY A 254 -7.82 5.29 -6.55
N PHE A 255 -7.66 4.12 -6.01
CA PHE A 255 -8.62 3.51 -5.10
C PHE A 255 -8.06 3.39 -3.69
N LEU A 256 -8.95 3.36 -2.71
CA LEU A 256 -8.63 3.13 -1.31
C LEU A 256 -8.49 1.61 -1.11
N ALA A 257 -7.28 1.08 -1.07
CA ALA A 257 -7.03 -0.36 -0.95
C ALA A 257 -7.02 -0.77 0.53
N VAL A 258 -7.94 -1.61 0.96
CA VAL A 258 -7.86 -2.26 2.28
C VAL A 258 -6.60 -3.11 2.30
N GLU A 259 -5.78 -2.95 3.33
CA GLU A 259 -4.68 -3.84 3.64
C GLU A 259 -4.68 -4.21 5.12
N THR A 260 -4.49 -5.49 5.38
CA THR A 260 -4.23 -6.03 6.72
C THR A 260 -2.97 -6.88 6.67
N ASP A 261 -2.09 -6.68 7.64
CA ASP A 261 -0.89 -7.49 7.82
C ASP A 261 -1.07 -8.50 8.98
N SER A 262 -0.60 -8.19 10.18
CA SER A 262 -0.87 -9.03 11.36
C SER A 262 -2.16 -8.61 12.02
N LEU A 263 -3.19 -9.45 11.95
CA LEU A 263 -4.46 -9.17 12.61
C LEU A 263 -4.32 -9.12 14.14
N HIS A 264 -4.99 -8.16 14.76
CA HIS A 264 -5.11 -8.08 16.21
C HIS A 264 -5.75 -9.37 16.77
N PRO A 265 -5.35 -9.86 17.95
CA PRO A 265 -5.87 -11.10 18.52
C PRO A 265 -7.40 -11.21 18.59
N ASP A 266 -8.12 -10.08 18.67
CA ASP A 266 -9.60 -10.06 18.60
C ASP A 266 -10.15 -10.59 17.27
N TYR A 267 -9.32 -10.61 16.21
CA TYR A 267 -9.66 -11.00 14.84
C TYR A 267 -8.75 -12.11 14.30
N GLU A 268 -7.99 -12.77 15.16
CA GLU A 268 -7.05 -13.82 14.75
C GLU A 268 -7.74 -14.89 13.89
N ASN A 269 -7.12 -15.25 12.77
CA ASN A 269 -7.64 -16.21 11.78
C ASN A 269 -8.99 -15.83 11.14
N GLN A 270 -9.32 -14.54 11.07
CA GLN A 270 -10.57 -14.04 10.49
C GLN A 270 -10.33 -13.10 9.30
N GLU A 271 -9.30 -13.34 8.50
CA GLU A 271 -8.88 -12.43 7.40
C GLU A 271 -10.04 -12.13 6.44
N HIS A 272 -10.76 -13.14 5.98
CA HIS A 272 -11.91 -12.94 5.08
C HIS A 272 -12.97 -12.04 5.71
N ALA A 273 -13.37 -12.31 6.94
CA ALA A 273 -14.39 -11.51 7.64
C ALA A 273 -13.88 -10.08 7.93
N ALA A 274 -12.59 -9.94 8.27
CA ALA A 274 -11.97 -8.65 8.52
C ALA A 274 -11.92 -7.79 7.23
N VAL A 275 -11.56 -8.39 6.10
CA VAL A 275 -11.53 -7.71 4.80
C VAL A 275 -12.95 -7.37 4.34
N GLU A 276 -13.91 -8.29 4.41
CA GLU A 276 -15.33 -8.02 4.07
C GLU A 276 -15.88 -6.84 4.89
N LYS A 277 -15.64 -6.83 6.21
CA LYS A 277 -16.05 -5.72 7.09
C LYS A 277 -15.36 -4.41 6.73
N SER A 278 -14.06 -4.46 6.43
CA SER A 278 -13.26 -3.30 6.05
C SER A 278 -13.73 -2.68 4.74
N VAL A 279 -13.97 -3.50 3.71
CA VAL A 279 -14.49 -3.04 2.41
C VAL A 279 -15.85 -2.38 2.57
N LYS A 280 -16.77 -3.00 3.34
CA LYS A 280 -18.07 -2.41 3.62
C LYS A 280 -17.93 -1.03 4.27
N ARG A 281 -17.11 -0.94 5.32
CA ARG A 281 -16.88 0.30 6.03
C ARG A 281 -16.21 1.35 5.16
N LEU A 282 -15.26 0.95 4.34
CA LEU A 282 -14.54 1.86 3.46
C LEU A 282 -15.45 2.40 2.33
N LYS A 283 -16.39 1.60 1.82
CA LYS A 283 -17.44 2.08 0.90
C LYS A 283 -18.33 3.15 1.57
N GLU A 284 -18.67 2.99 2.86
CA GLU A 284 -19.40 4.00 3.62
C GLU A 284 -18.56 5.29 3.78
N ILE A 285 -17.27 5.16 4.12
CA ILE A 285 -16.33 6.28 4.22
C ILE A 285 -16.23 7.00 2.88
N ALA A 286 -16.02 6.28 1.78
CA ALA A 286 -15.92 6.83 0.43
C ALA A 286 -17.18 7.58 0.00
N ALA A 287 -18.36 7.11 0.43
CA ALA A 287 -19.63 7.79 0.17
C ALA A 287 -19.84 9.06 1.02
N ASN A 288 -19.15 9.17 2.17
CA ASN A 288 -19.27 10.28 3.10
C ASN A 288 -18.27 11.42 2.86
N VAL A 289 -17.32 11.27 1.92
CA VAL A 289 -16.46 12.38 1.53
C VAL A 289 -17.30 13.44 0.81
N VAL A 290 -17.09 14.70 1.17
CA VAL A 290 -17.90 15.81 0.66
C VAL A 290 -17.01 16.82 -0.05
N GLU A 291 -17.49 17.34 -1.16
CA GLU A 291 -16.85 18.43 -1.86
C GLU A 291 -16.83 19.68 -0.93
N LYS A 292 -15.64 20.16 -0.58
CA LYS A 292 -15.54 21.44 0.13
C LYS A 292 -16.13 22.52 -0.76
N GLN A 293 -17.20 23.19 -0.30
CA GLN A 293 -17.67 24.42 -0.93
C GLN A 293 -16.45 25.36 -0.98
N ARG A 294 -15.92 25.58 -2.18
CA ARG A 294 -14.92 26.64 -2.40
C ARG A 294 -15.59 27.93 -1.92
N GLY A 295 -15.19 28.42 -0.76
CA GLY A 295 -15.72 29.64 -0.18
C GLY A 295 -15.64 30.72 -1.23
N GLY A 296 -16.79 31.16 -1.71
CA GLY A 296 -16.94 32.35 -2.52
C GLY A 296 -16.45 33.52 -1.67
N GLY A 297 -15.20 33.89 -1.81
CA GLY A 297 -14.67 35.14 -1.31
C GLY A 297 -15.34 36.30 -2.06
N GLY A 298 -16.59 36.58 -1.70
CA GLY A 298 -17.24 37.84 -2.02
C GLY A 298 -16.72 38.87 -1.01
N PHE A 299 -15.65 39.55 -1.34
CA PHE A 299 -15.42 40.85 -0.75
C PHE A 299 -16.44 41.82 -1.37
N GLY A 300 -17.46 42.17 -0.57
CA GLY A 300 -18.28 43.34 -0.74
C GLY A 300 -17.79 44.47 0.12
#